data_5695a7edfc3ebec9d2cdff17e48f88f5
#
_entry.id   5695a7edfc3ebec9d2cdff17e48f88f5
#
_cell.length_a   1.000
_cell.length_b   1.000
_cell.length_c   1.000
_cell.angle_alpha   90.00
_cell.angle_beta   90.00
_cell.angle_gamma   90.00
#
_symmetry.space_group_name_H-M   'P 1'
#
loop_
_entity.id
_entity.type
_entity.pdbx_description
1 polymer ?
#
loop_
_entity_poly.entity_id
_entity_poly.type
_entity_poly.pdbx_seq_one_letter_code
_entity_poly.pdbx_strand_id
1 'polypeptide(L)' 'MGKQIRLELQATLKRFLPAAYEDYPIECGIRVRDLLKQLGIAEYEVNLVFINGVLKNLDSTIEGGEKVALYPPLGGG' A
#
# COMPACT_ATOMS: atom_id res chain seq x y z
N MET A 1 15.56 10.72 5.89
CA MET A 1 16.16 9.54 5.27
C MET A 1 15.09 8.60 4.81
N GLY A 2 15.30 8.01 3.64
CA GLY A 2 14.34 7.06 3.11
C GLY A 2 14.30 5.77 3.90
N LYS A 3 13.15 5.14 3.94
CA LYS A 3 12.92 3.85 4.54
C LYS A 3 12.36 2.92 3.49
N GLN A 4 12.20 1.67 3.83
CA GLN A 4 11.67 0.67 2.92
C GLN A 4 10.52 -0.06 3.59
N ILE A 5 9.58 -0.51 2.76
CA ILE A 5 8.45 -1.32 3.21
C ILE A 5 8.29 -2.51 2.29
N ARG A 6 7.53 -3.49 2.74
CA ARG A 6 7.15 -4.62 1.90
C ARG A 6 5.72 -4.40 1.44
N LEU A 7 5.49 -4.49 0.13
CA LEU A 7 4.17 -4.32 -0.46
C LEU A 7 3.54 -5.67 -0.75
N GLU A 8 2.26 -5.80 -0.42
CA GLU A 8 1.45 -6.95 -0.82
C GLU A 8 0.20 -6.39 -1.49
N LEU A 9 0.09 -6.60 -2.79
CA LEU A 9 -1.07 -6.14 -3.54
C LEU A 9 -1.84 -7.37 -3.98
N GLN A 10 -3.13 -7.41 -3.65
CA GLN A 10 -3.94 -8.60 -3.84
C GLN A 10 -4.88 -8.46 -5.05
N ALA A 11 -5.24 -9.60 -5.62
CA ALA A 11 -6.22 -9.69 -6.71
C ALA A 11 -5.87 -8.71 -7.85
N THR A 12 -6.82 -7.88 -8.26
CA THR A 12 -6.63 -6.97 -9.39
C THR A 12 -5.56 -5.91 -9.15
N LEU A 13 -5.19 -5.66 -7.89
CA LEU A 13 -4.16 -4.69 -7.58
C LEU A 13 -2.75 -5.19 -7.91
N LYS A 14 -2.57 -6.48 -8.16
CA LYS A 14 -1.26 -7.04 -8.48
C LYS A 14 -0.64 -6.38 -9.71
N ARG A 15 -1.44 -5.86 -10.61
CA ARG A 15 -0.94 -5.19 -11.81
C ARG A 15 -0.14 -3.93 -11.49
N PHE A 16 -0.30 -3.37 -10.28
CA PHE A 16 0.44 -2.19 -9.86
C PHE A 16 1.70 -2.51 -9.07
N LEU A 17 1.99 -3.80 -8.85
CA LEU A 17 3.10 -4.20 -7.99
C LEU A 17 4.43 -3.85 -8.64
N PRO A 18 5.25 -3.01 -7.99
CA PRO A 18 6.55 -2.64 -8.55
C PRO A 18 7.55 -3.78 -8.42
N ALA A 19 8.62 -3.74 -9.22
CA ALA A 19 9.66 -4.75 -9.16
C ALA A 19 10.30 -4.82 -7.77
N ALA A 20 10.43 -3.69 -7.11
CA ALA A 20 11.06 -3.60 -5.79
C ALA A 20 10.04 -3.75 -4.65
N TYR A 21 9.01 -4.57 -4.83
CA TYR A 21 7.93 -4.66 -3.86
C TYR A 21 8.39 -5.15 -2.47
N GLU A 22 9.47 -5.91 -2.40
CA GLU A 22 9.96 -6.42 -1.11
C GLU A 22 10.70 -5.36 -0.31
N ASP A 23 11.29 -4.39 -1.00
CA ASP A 23 12.08 -3.32 -0.39
C ASP A 23 11.69 -1.99 -1.02
N TYR A 24 10.41 -1.69 -1.04
CA TYR A 24 9.92 -0.50 -1.71
C TYR A 24 10.27 0.76 -0.90
N PRO A 25 10.95 1.73 -1.53
CA PRO A 25 11.40 2.92 -0.80
C PRO A 25 10.25 3.89 -0.54
N ILE A 26 10.22 4.43 0.66
CA ILE A 26 9.23 5.45 1.04
C ILE A 26 9.90 6.55 1.84
N GLU A 27 9.24 7.69 1.91
CA GLU A 27 9.58 8.73 2.87
C GLU A 27 8.93 8.37 4.19
N CYS A 28 9.69 8.46 5.27
CA CYS A 28 9.18 8.17 6.61
C CYS A 28 8.01 9.09 6.92
N GLY A 29 6.90 8.50 7.38
CA GLY A 29 5.73 9.27 7.76
C GLY A 29 4.76 9.59 6.63
N ILE A 30 4.95 9.00 5.44
CA ILE A 30 3.96 9.22 4.37
C ILE A 30 2.66 8.53 4.74
N ARG A 31 1.57 9.03 4.18
CA ARG A 31 0.27 8.40 4.37
C ARG A 31 0.06 7.32 3.31
N VAL A 32 -0.81 6.36 3.62
CA VAL A 32 -1.18 5.34 2.65
C VAL A 32 -1.67 5.98 1.37
N ARG A 33 -2.46 7.05 1.49
CA ARG A 33 -2.97 7.79 0.34
C ARG A 33 -1.84 8.23 -0.61
N ASP A 34 -0.74 8.73 -0.04
CA ASP A 34 0.41 9.17 -0.84
C ASP A 34 1.11 8.00 -1.52
N LEU A 35 1.17 6.86 -0.82
CA LEU A 35 1.73 5.64 -1.41
C LEU A 35 0.91 5.22 -2.62
N LEU A 36 -0.41 5.26 -2.53
CA LEU A 36 -1.26 4.91 -3.67
C LEU A 36 -0.97 5.80 -4.87
N LYS A 37 -0.77 7.10 -4.64
CA LYS A 37 -0.45 8.02 -5.72
C LYS A 37 0.86 7.63 -6.40
N GLN A 38 1.86 7.26 -5.63
CA GLN A 38 3.14 6.84 -6.17
C GLN A 38 3.00 5.59 -7.03
N LEU A 39 2.12 4.69 -6.63
CA LEU A 39 1.91 3.43 -7.35
C LEU A 39 0.94 3.56 -8.52
N GLY A 40 0.29 4.71 -8.64
CA GLY A 40 -0.69 4.93 -9.71
C GLY A 40 -2.03 4.29 -9.44
N ILE A 41 -2.34 4.01 -8.18
CA ILE A 41 -3.60 3.36 -7.80
C ILE A 41 -4.60 4.42 -7.35
N ALA A 42 -5.80 4.41 -7.95
CA ALA A 42 -6.87 5.30 -7.52
C ALA A 42 -7.42 4.84 -6.18
N GLU A 43 -7.83 5.78 -5.34
CA GLU A 43 -8.31 5.42 -3.99
C GLU A 43 -9.52 4.49 -4.04
N TYR A 44 -10.40 4.65 -5.02
CA TYR A 44 -11.58 3.80 -5.12
C TYR A 44 -11.24 2.34 -5.47
N GLU A 45 -10.03 2.08 -5.92
CA GLU A 45 -9.60 0.71 -6.23
C GLU A 45 -9.14 -0.06 -5.01
N VAL A 46 -9.03 0.61 -3.85
CA VAL A 46 -8.57 -0.02 -2.61
C VAL A 46 -9.71 -0.01 -1.60
N ASN A 47 -10.04 -1.19 -1.08
CA ASN A 47 -11.07 -1.32 -0.06
C ASN A 47 -10.47 -1.48 1.34
N LEU A 48 -9.48 -2.34 1.48
CA LEU A 48 -8.88 -2.63 2.79
C LEU A 48 -7.39 -2.36 2.75
N VAL A 49 -6.91 -1.78 3.83
CA VAL A 49 -5.48 -1.51 4.04
C VAL A 49 -5.08 -2.18 5.35
N PHE A 50 -4.06 -3.04 5.29
CA PHE A 50 -3.50 -3.66 6.49
C PHE A 50 -2.05 -3.26 6.60
N ILE A 51 -1.66 -2.75 7.77
CA ILE A 51 -0.26 -2.44 8.06
C ILE A 51 0.16 -3.36 9.20
N ASN A 52 1.12 -4.24 8.91
CA ASN A 52 1.56 -5.28 9.84
C ASN A 52 0.39 -6.11 10.37
N GLY A 53 -0.56 -6.42 9.48
CA GLY A 53 -1.72 -7.24 9.83
C GLY A 53 -2.83 -6.51 10.56
N VAL A 54 -2.71 -5.21 10.77
CA VAL A 54 -3.72 -4.41 11.47
C VAL A 54 -4.47 -3.56 10.46
N LEU A 55 -5.79 -3.58 10.51
CA LEU A 55 -6.63 -2.79 9.61
C LEU A 55 -6.41 -1.31 9.87
N LYS A 56 -6.09 -0.59 8.80
CA LYS A 56 -5.83 0.85 8.85
C LYS A 56 -6.66 1.55 7.77
N ASN A 57 -6.42 2.83 7.58
CA ASN A 57 -7.12 3.61 6.56
C ASN A 57 -6.14 4.42 5.71
N LEU A 58 -6.68 5.16 4.75
CA LEU A 58 -5.85 5.90 3.79
C LEU A 58 -5.07 7.04 4.43
N ASP A 59 -5.48 7.51 5.59
CA ASP A 59 -4.80 8.60 6.29
C ASP A 59 -3.74 8.11 7.28
N SER A 60 -3.64 6.79 7.46
CA SER A 60 -2.63 6.22 8.36
C SER A 60 -1.24 6.45 7.79
N THR A 61 -0.28 6.68 8.67
CA THR A 61 1.10 6.93 8.27
C THR A 61 1.91 5.64 8.23
N ILE A 62 2.93 5.65 7.40
CA ILE A 62 3.86 4.53 7.24
C ILE A 62 5.26 5.06 7.58
N GLU A 63 5.91 4.41 8.54
CA GLU A 63 7.17 4.91 9.06
C GLU A 63 8.41 4.25 8.42
N GLY A 64 8.27 2.99 8.04
CA GLY A 64 9.36 2.21 7.48
C GLY A 64 9.46 0.87 8.17
N GLY A 65 9.75 -0.17 7.40
CA GLY A 65 9.86 -1.52 7.92
C GLY A 65 8.55 -2.29 7.99
N GLU A 66 7.43 -1.64 7.72
CA GLU A 66 6.13 -2.31 7.80
C GLU A 66 5.85 -3.14 6.54
N LYS A 67 4.95 -4.10 6.72
CA LYS A 67 4.33 -4.80 5.60
C LYS A 67 3.00 -4.12 5.34
N VAL A 68 2.81 -3.60 4.13
CA VAL A 68 1.59 -2.90 3.74
C VAL A 68 0.84 -3.76 2.73
N ALA A 69 -0.34 -4.23 3.11
CA ALA A 69 -1.17 -5.08 2.27
C ALA A 69 -2.41 -4.31 1.82
N LEU A 70 -2.69 -4.33 0.53
CA LEU A 70 -3.82 -3.62 -0.04
C LEU A 70 -4.74 -4.62 -0.74
N TYR A 71 -6.04 -4.48 -0.51
CA TYR A 71 -7.06 -5.34 -1.09
C TYR A 71 -8.07 -4.50 -1.87
N PRO A 72 -8.49 -4.95 -3.06
CA PRO A 72 -9.51 -4.24 -3.82
C PRO A 72 -10.90 -4.52 -3.25
N PRO A 73 -11.93 -3.76 -3.69
CA PRO A 73 -13.29 -4.06 -3.32
C PRO A 73 -13.69 -5.47 -3.77
N LEU A 74 -14.47 -6.15 -2.95
CA LEU A 74 -14.99 -7.47 -3.29
C LEU A 74 -16.12 -7.34 -4.31
N GLY A 75 -16.30 -8.40 -5.06
CA GLY A 75 -17.39 -8.46 -6.00
C GLY A 75 -17.16 -7.67 -7.26
N GLY A 76 -16.02 -7.07 -7.38
CA GLY A 76 -15.56 -6.37 -8.56
C GLY A 76 -16.56 -6.31 -9.68
N GLY A 77 -17.76 -6.33 -9.26
CA GLY A 77 -18.93 -6.45 -10.12
C GLY A 77 -18.80 -5.63 -11.31
#